data_fae916b9fc40bca2d895056b9e2f575d
#
_entry.id   fae916b9fc40bca2d895056b9e2f575d
#
_cell.length_a   1.000
_cell.length_b   1.000
_cell.length_c   1.000
_cell.angle_alpha   90.00
_cell.angle_beta   90.00
_cell.angle_gamma   90.00
#
_symmetry.space_group_name_H-M   'P 1'
#
loop_
_entity.id
_entity.type
_entity.pdbx_description
1 polymer ?
#
loop_
_entity_poly.entity_id
_entity_poly.type
_entity_poly.pdbx_seq_one_letter_code
_entity_poly.pdbx_strand_id
1 'polypeptide(L)'
;MMLHQDASTHAWLPGDARPYDLVVTMEDATSALYSAFLVDQEGTASSLRGLREVVARHGLFCSLYTDRGSHYFFTPEGGGKVSKTVLTQVGRALKQLGIEHIAAYSPQARRRSERVFGTPAFAGAGYCRIVCRKS
;
A
#
# COMPACT_ATOMS: atom_id res chain seq x y z
N MET A 1 2.34 -13.97 8.64
CA MET A 1 1.74 -13.43 7.40
C MET A 1 2.41 -12.12 7.06
N MET A 2 2.91 -12.00 5.86
CA MET A 2 3.53 -10.78 5.35
C MET A 2 2.61 -10.12 4.33
N LEU A 3 2.37 -8.84 4.48
CA LEU A 3 1.57 -8.06 3.55
C LEU A 3 2.43 -7.05 2.81
N HIS A 4 2.00 -6.71 1.60
CA HIS A 4 2.54 -5.61 0.82
C HIS A 4 1.52 -4.49 0.73
N GLN A 5 1.98 -3.25 0.84
CA GLN A 5 1.17 -2.08 0.55
C GLN A 5 1.87 -1.23 -0.50
N ASP A 6 1.13 -0.85 -1.53
CA ASP A 6 1.65 -0.06 -2.63
C ASP A 6 0.53 0.80 -3.23
N ALA A 7 0.90 1.81 -4.00
CA ALA A 7 -0.05 2.65 -4.71
C ALA A 7 0.38 2.85 -6.16
N SER A 8 -0.61 2.98 -7.04
CA SER A 8 -0.39 3.21 -8.46
C SER A 8 -1.24 4.36 -8.95
N THR A 9 -0.60 5.34 -9.57
CA THR A 9 -1.25 6.52 -10.11
C THR A 9 -1.70 6.28 -11.55
N HIS A 10 -3.00 6.46 -11.81
CA HIS A 10 -3.56 6.31 -13.15
C HIS A 10 -4.94 6.97 -13.24
N ALA A 11 -5.43 7.21 -14.45
CA ALA A 11 -6.81 7.63 -14.69
C ALA A 11 -7.75 6.42 -14.56
N TRP A 12 -8.07 6.05 -13.32
CA TRP A 12 -8.80 4.84 -13.00
C TRP A 12 -10.31 4.88 -13.30
N LEU A 13 -10.89 6.09 -13.38
CA LEU A 13 -12.33 6.25 -13.53
C LEU A 13 -12.72 6.50 -14.99
N PRO A 14 -13.68 5.74 -15.54
CA PRO A 14 -14.21 5.99 -16.88
C PRO A 14 -14.83 7.40 -16.96
N GLY A 15 -14.48 8.15 -17.98
CA GLY A 15 -14.99 9.51 -18.19
C GLY A 15 -14.35 10.59 -17.33
N ASP A 16 -13.42 10.24 -16.46
CA ASP A 16 -12.64 11.17 -15.64
C ASP A 16 -11.15 11.02 -15.98
N ALA A 17 -10.58 12.01 -16.61
CA ALA A 17 -9.16 12.00 -17.02
C ALA A 17 -8.20 12.30 -15.87
N ARG A 18 -8.70 12.69 -14.69
CA ARG A 18 -7.84 12.99 -13.53
C ARG A 18 -7.16 11.73 -13.01
N PRO A 19 -5.87 11.82 -12.67
CA PRO A 19 -5.20 10.70 -12.03
C PRO A 19 -5.64 10.56 -10.57
N TYR A 20 -5.76 9.31 -10.13
CA TYR A 20 -5.97 8.92 -8.74
C TYR A 20 -4.95 7.88 -8.34
N ASP A 21 -4.63 7.81 -7.07
CA ASP A 21 -3.78 6.77 -6.54
C ASP A 21 -4.63 5.61 -6.03
N LEU A 22 -4.44 4.44 -6.64
CA LEU A 22 -5.02 3.19 -6.17
C LEU A 22 -4.12 2.60 -5.09
N VAL A 23 -4.56 2.63 -3.85
CA VAL A 23 -3.83 2.07 -2.71
C VAL A 23 -4.28 0.64 -2.49
N VAL A 24 -3.33 -0.28 -2.55
CA VAL A 24 -3.57 -1.73 -2.45
C VAL A 24 -2.76 -2.31 -1.31
N THR A 25 -3.40 -3.16 -0.50
CA THR A 25 -2.73 -4.00 0.50
C THR A 25 -3.05 -5.46 0.18
N MET A 26 -2.02 -6.28 -0.01
CA MET A 26 -2.15 -7.65 -0.46
C MET A 26 -1.24 -8.59 0.32
N GLU A 27 -1.63 -9.87 0.40
CA GLU A 27 -0.80 -10.91 0.98
C GLU A 27 0.32 -11.33 0.02
N ASP A 28 1.54 -11.49 0.55
CA ASP A 28 2.71 -11.84 -0.25
C ASP A 28 2.62 -13.23 -0.88
N ALA A 29 2.21 -14.22 -0.11
CA ALA A 29 2.23 -15.62 -0.54
C ALA A 29 1.17 -15.94 -1.61
N THR A 30 -0.06 -15.43 -1.43
CA THR A 30 -1.21 -15.77 -2.28
C THR A 30 -1.59 -14.69 -3.26
N SER A 31 -1.03 -13.48 -3.11
CA SER A 31 -1.43 -12.28 -3.84
C SER A 31 -2.90 -11.89 -3.62
N ALA A 32 -3.52 -12.36 -2.54
CA ALA A 32 -4.88 -12.02 -2.19
C ALA A 32 -4.99 -10.55 -1.78
N LEU A 33 -5.98 -9.85 -2.32
CA LEU A 33 -6.25 -8.46 -1.98
C LEU A 33 -7.00 -8.37 -0.66
N TYR A 34 -6.41 -7.68 0.31
CA TYR A 34 -7.03 -7.44 1.60
C TYR A 34 -7.66 -6.05 1.70
N SER A 35 -7.10 -5.07 1.00
CA SER A 35 -7.65 -3.72 0.92
C SER A 35 -7.29 -3.09 -0.43
N ALA A 36 -8.24 -2.37 -1.03
CA ALA A 36 -8.01 -1.60 -2.25
C ALA A 36 -8.99 -0.45 -2.32
N PHE A 37 -8.51 0.76 -2.55
CA PHE A 37 -9.33 1.96 -2.67
C PHE A 37 -8.60 3.06 -3.45
N LEU A 38 -9.37 4.00 -3.99
CA LEU A 38 -8.84 5.16 -4.70
C LEU A 38 -8.77 6.37 -3.76
N VAL A 39 -7.69 7.14 -3.88
CA VAL A 39 -7.51 8.43 -3.22
C VAL A 39 -6.96 9.44 -4.23
N ASP A 40 -7.13 10.73 -3.93
CA ASP A 40 -6.57 11.78 -4.80
C ASP A 40 -5.05 11.75 -4.82
N GLN A 41 -4.43 11.48 -3.68
CA GLN A 41 -3.00 11.33 -3.55
C GLN A 41 -2.68 10.39 -2.37
N GLU A 42 -1.76 9.45 -2.59
CA GLU A 42 -1.30 8.61 -1.49
C GLU A 42 -0.51 9.41 -0.45
N GLY A 43 -0.53 8.94 0.77
CA GLY A 43 0.22 9.54 1.86
C GLY A 43 -0.03 8.80 3.17
N THR A 44 0.33 9.44 4.28
CA THR A 44 0.18 8.86 5.62
C THR A 44 -1.26 8.43 5.91
N ALA A 45 -2.24 9.28 5.62
CA ALA A 45 -3.65 9.00 5.90
C ALA A 45 -4.17 7.80 5.10
N SER A 46 -3.85 7.71 3.81
CA SER A 46 -4.27 6.60 2.97
C SER A 46 -3.62 5.28 3.37
N SER A 47 -2.35 5.31 3.72
CA SER A 47 -1.64 4.12 4.21
C SER A 47 -2.21 3.61 5.52
N LEU A 48 -2.48 4.49 6.48
CA LEU A 48 -3.11 4.12 7.75
C LEU A 48 -4.54 3.61 7.56
N ARG A 49 -5.30 4.18 6.62
CA ARG A 49 -6.63 3.69 6.25
C ARG A 49 -6.56 2.23 5.75
N GLY A 50 -5.64 1.94 4.85
CA GLY A 50 -5.45 0.58 4.34
C GLY A 50 -5.10 -0.42 5.43
N LEU A 51 -4.19 -0.06 6.32
CA LEU A 51 -3.82 -0.87 7.47
C LEU A 51 -5.00 -1.10 8.42
N ARG A 52 -5.76 -0.05 8.71
CA ARG A 52 -6.95 -0.13 9.55
C ARG A 52 -7.98 -1.10 8.97
N GLU A 53 -8.25 -1.04 7.67
CA GLU A 53 -9.17 -1.97 7.01
C GLU A 53 -8.71 -3.43 7.14
N VAL A 54 -7.41 -3.68 6.96
CA VAL A 54 -6.85 -5.02 7.10
C VAL A 54 -6.95 -5.53 8.53
N VAL A 55 -6.53 -4.74 9.50
CA VAL A 55 -6.56 -5.14 10.93
C VAL A 55 -8.00 -5.37 11.40
N ALA A 56 -8.93 -4.55 10.95
CA ALA A 56 -10.35 -4.70 11.33
C ALA A 56 -10.98 -5.99 10.79
N ARG A 57 -10.53 -6.46 9.61
CA ARG A 57 -11.11 -7.65 8.96
C ARG A 57 -10.34 -8.94 9.22
N HIS A 58 -9.01 -8.86 9.28
CA HIS A 58 -8.13 -10.03 9.32
C HIS A 58 -7.31 -10.12 10.60
N GLY A 59 -7.35 -9.10 11.45
CA GLY A 59 -6.54 -9.02 12.65
C GLY A 59 -5.11 -8.55 12.37
N LEU A 60 -4.26 -8.61 13.41
CA LEU A 60 -2.86 -8.23 13.31
C LEU A 60 -2.07 -9.25 12.48
N PHE A 61 -1.10 -8.75 11.74
CA PHE A 61 -0.20 -9.54 10.91
C PHE A 61 1.25 -9.30 11.31
N CYS A 62 2.18 -10.13 10.81
CA CYS A 62 3.56 -10.13 11.29
C CYS A 62 4.40 -9.00 10.71
N SER A 63 4.29 -8.74 9.40
CA SER A 63 5.16 -7.78 8.72
C SER A 63 4.46 -7.09 7.55
N LEU A 64 4.88 -5.86 7.29
CA LEU A 64 4.43 -5.05 6.17
C LEU A 64 5.63 -4.65 5.31
N TYR A 65 5.54 -4.94 4.03
CA TYR A 65 6.53 -4.59 3.02
C TYR A 65 6.02 -3.40 2.19
N THR A 66 6.77 -2.31 2.17
CA THR A 66 6.43 -1.10 1.42
C THR A 66 7.62 -0.58 0.63
N ASP A 67 7.37 0.33 -0.30
CA ASP A 67 8.45 1.10 -0.90
C ASP A 67 9.09 2.05 0.14
N ARG A 68 10.08 2.83 -0.28
CA ARG A 68 10.79 3.77 0.58
C ARG A 68 10.25 5.19 0.50
N GLY A 69 8.98 5.33 0.18
CA GLY A 69 8.32 6.64 0.12
C GLY A 69 8.46 7.41 1.44
N SER A 70 8.49 8.73 1.36
CA SER A 70 8.73 9.60 2.51
C SER A 70 7.68 9.49 3.62
N HIS A 71 6.47 9.05 3.28
CA HIS A 71 5.42 8.81 4.28
C HIS A 71 5.57 7.47 5.00
N TYR A 72 6.34 6.53 4.43
CA TYR A 72 6.66 5.24 5.04
C TYR A 72 7.94 5.29 5.86
N PHE A 73 9.01 5.84 5.30
CA PHE A 73 10.33 5.84 5.91
C PHE A 73 10.99 7.21 5.84
N PHE A 74 11.72 7.54 6.90
CA PHE A 74 12.64 8.68 6.88
C PHE A 74 13.99 8.22 6.32
N THR A 75 14.46 8.90 5.28
CA THR A 75 15.76 8.65 4.65
C THR A 75 16.62 9.89 4.83
N PRO A 76 17.69 9.86 5.68
CA PRO A 76 18.50 11.03 5.97
C PRO A 76 19.25 11.59 4.76
N GLU A 77 19.65 10.69 3.85
CA GLU A 77 20.32 11.04 2.60
C GLU A 77 19.48 10.55 1.42
N GLY A 78 19.26 11.40 0.43
CA GLY A 78 18.49 11.04 -0.75
C GLY A 78 19.03 9.78 -1.45
N GLY A 79 18.23 8.72 -1.54
CA GLY A 79 18.60 7.44 -2.12
C GLY A 79 19.40 6.49 -1.22
N GLY A 80 19.68 6.88 0.03
CA GLY A 80 20.38 6.06 1.01
C GLY A 80 19.48 5.04 1.73
N LYS A 81 20.01 4.44 2.80
CA LYS A 81 19.26 3.52 3.65
C LYS A 81 18.26 4.26 4.50
N VAL A 82 17.10 3.65 4.74
CA VAL A 82 16.08 4.20 5.64
C VAL A 82 16.59 4.22 7.09
N SER A 83 16.17 5.25 7.84
CA SER A 83 16.49 5.33 9.27
C SER A 83 15.70 4.29 10.06
N LYS A 84 16.40 3.61 10.98
CA LYS A 84 15.76 2.67 11.93
C LYS A 84 15.35 3.36 13.24
N THR A 85 15.87 4.54 13.50
CA THR A 85 15.65 5.28 14.75
C THR A 85 14.62 6.38 14.60
N VAL A 86 14.62 7.09 13.47
CA VAL A 86 13.63 8.13 13.17
C VAL A 86 12.48 7.50 12.39
N LEU A 87 11.31 7.46 12.99
CA LEU A 87 10.12 6.83 12.41
C LEU A 87 9.13 7.88 11.92
N THR A 88 8.49 7.58 10.76
CA THR A 88 7.31 8.31 10.29
C THR A 88 6.09 7.97 11.14
N GLN A 89 4.96 8.63 10.91
CA GLN A 89 3.70 8.29 11.59
C GLN A 89 3.27 6.84 11.30
N VAL A 90 3.41 6.40 10.05
CA VAL A 90 3.12 5.01 9.67
C VAL A 90 4.06 4.05 10.39
N GLY A 91 5.37 4.34 10.40
CA GLY A 91 6.35 3.52 11.09
C GLY A 91 6.09 3.40 12.58
N ARG A 92 5.71 4.49 13.23
CA ARG A 92 5.34 4.49 14.65
C ARG A 92 4.10 3.66 14.94
N ALA A 93 3.07 3.79 14.10
CA ALA A 93 1.85 3.01 14.25
C ALA A 93 2.12 1.50 14.11
N LEU A 94 2.92 1.10 13.14
CA LEU A 94 3.31 -0.30 12.95
C LEU A 94 4.11 -0.82 14.14
N LYS A 95 5.04 -0.04 14.66
CA LYS A 95 5.82 -0.41 15.85
C LYS A 95 4.91 -0.63 17.07
N GLN A 96 3.94 0.24 17.29
CA GLN A 96 2.98 0.08 18.39
C GLN A 96 2.13 -1.18 18.25
N LEU A 97 1.80 -1.57 17.03
CA LEU A 97 1.02 -2.79 16.75
C LEU A 97 1.88 -4.06 16.76
N GLY A 98 3.19 -3.94 16.92
CA GLY A 98 4.10 -5.09 16.86
C GLY A 98 4.30 -5.65 15.45
N ILE A 99 4.06 -4.85 14.42
CA ILE A 99 4.22 -5.23 13.03
C ILE A 99 5.60 -4.78 12.53
N GLU A 100 6.38 -5.71 11.99
CA GLU A 100 7.67 -5.39 11.38
C GLU A 100 7.46 -4.62 10.07
N HIS A 101 8.11 -3.46 9.94
CA HIS A 101 8.04 -2.65 8.72
C HIS A 101 9.31 -2.85 7.89
N ILE A 102 9.16 -3.41 6.69
CA ILE A 102 10.27 -3.79 5.81
C ILE A 102 10.31 -2.88 4.59
N ALA A 103 11.47 -2.26 4.36
CA ALA A 103 11.70 -1.41 3.20
C ALA A 103 12.08 -2.22 1.96
N ALA A 104 11.46 -1.93 0.83
CA ALA A 104 11.79 -2.56 -0.45
C ALA A 104 13.03 -1.92 -1.08
N TYR A 105 14.13 -2.66 -1.12
CA TYR A 105 15.35 -2.26 -1.81
C TYR A 105 15.51 -2.92 -3.18
N SER A 106 14.77 -4.00 -3.45
CA SER A 106 14.89 -4.74 -4.69
C SER A 106 13.73 -4.49 -5.66
N PRO A 107 13.98 -4.49 -6.99
CA PRO A 107 12.92 -4.39 -7.98
C PRO A 107 11.92 -5.54 -7.96
N GLN A 108 12.32 -6.69 -7.45
CA GLN A 108 11.47 -7.90 -7.40
C GLN A 108 10.24 -7.73 -6.52
N ALA A 109 10.36 -6.97 -5.44
CA ALA A 109 9.25 -6.66 -4.55
C ALA A 109 8.19 -5.80 -5.25
N ARG A 110 8.60 -4.87 -6.11
CA ARG A 110 7.69 -4.05 -6.90
C ARG A 110 6.91 -4.82 -7.96
N ARG A 111 7.53 -5.83 -8.56
CA ARG A 111 6.91 -6.61 -9.63
C ARG A 111 5.64 -7.34 -9.20
N ARG A 112 5.51 -7.67 -7.93
CA ARG A 112 4.31 -8.35 -7.41
C ARG A 112 3.10 -7.42 -7.36
N SER A 113 3.28 -6.21 -6.86
CA SER A 113 2.22 -5.19 -6.88
C SER A 113 1.86 -4.78 -8.30
N GLU A 114 2.86 -4.60 -9.18
CA GLU A 114 2.65 -4.28 -10.59
C GLU A 114 1.82 -5.35 -11.31
N ARG A 115 2.04 -6.63 -11.02
CA ARG A 115 1.22 -7.72 -11.56
C ARG A 115 -0.23 -7.60 -11.14
N VAL A 116 -0.49 -7.25 -9.88
CA VAL A 116 -1.86 -7.07 -9.38
C VAL A 116 -2.54 -5.91 -10.09
N PHE A 117 -1.87 -4.78 -10.25
CA PHE A 117 -2.41 -3.63 -10.97
C PHE A 117 -2.69 -3.92 -12.44
N GLY A 118 -1.94 -4.83 -13.07
CA GLY A 118 -2.13 -5.25 -14.46
C GLY A 118 -3.07 -6.43 -14.65
N THR A 119 -3.70 -6.98 -13.60
CA THR A 119 -4.57 -8.15 -13.72
C THR A 119 -5.98 -7.79 -14.17
N PRO A 120 -6.69 -8.71 -14.87
CA PRO A 120 -8.10 -8.53 -15.25
C PRO A 120 -9.05 -8.28 -14.08
N ALA A 121 -8.65 -8.62 -12.84
CA ALA A 121 -9.45 -8.37 -11.64
C ALA A 121 -9.73 -6.88 -11.42
N PHE A 122 -8.86 -5.98 -11.87
CA PHE A 122 -9.08 -4.54 -11.84
C PHE A 122 -9.90 -4.02 -13.01
N ALA A 123 -9.98 -4.76 -14.11
CA ALA A 123 -10.79 -4.42 -15.28
C ALA A 123 -12.24 -4.90 -15.19
N GLY A 124 -12.60 -5.75 -14.20
CA GLY A 124 -13.92 -6.34 -14.03
C GLY A 124 -14.56 -6.00 -12.68
N ALA A 125 -15.09 -7.02 -12.00
CA ALA A 125 -15.80 -6.86 -10.72
C ALA A 125 -14.97 -6.20 -9.61
N GLY A 126 -13.64 -6.37 -9.62
CA GLY A 126 -12.75 -5.71 -8.70
C GLY A 126 -12.72 -4.20 -8.88
N TYR A 127 -12.78 -3.73 -10.11
CA TYR A 127 -12.84 -2.30 -10.44
C TYR A 127 -14.11 -1.65 -9.88
N CYS A 128 -15.25 -2.30 -10.00
CA CYS A 128 -16.52 -1.80 -9.48
C CYS A 128 -16.47 -1.60 -7.96
N ARG A 129 -15.86 -2.53 -7.22
CA ARG A 129 -15.67 -2.42 -5.77
C ARG A 129 -14.79 -1.24 -5.38
N ILE A 130 -13.75 -0.98 -6.15
CA ILE A 130 -12.82 0.11 -5.90
C ILE A 130 -13.51 1.47 -6.13
N VAL A 131 -14.24 1.59 -7.22
CA VAL A 131 -15.00 2.82 -7.54
C VAL A 131 -16.05 3.12 -6.49
N CYS A 132 -16.78 2.10 -6.02
CA CYS A 132 -17.79 2.26 -4.97
C CYS A 132 -17.20 2.68 -3.61
N ARG A 133 -15.90 2.48 -3.39
CA ARG A 133 -15.21 2.87 -2.16
C ARG A 133 -14.56 4.24 -2.22
N LYS A 134 -14.62 4.90 -3.35
CA LYS A 134 -14.15 6.28 -3.48
C LYS A 134 -15.07 7.18 -2.68
N SER A 135 -14.55 7.73 -1.67
CA SER A 135 -15.27 8.71 -0.85
C SER A 135 -14.43 9.94 -0.62
#